data_62a6b1f8099e3374c15cf2151d944bc7
#
_entry.id   62a6b1f8099e3374c15cf2151d944bc7
#
_cell.length_a   1.000
_cell.length_b   1.000
_cell.length_c   1.000
_cell.angle_alpha   90.00
_cell.angle_beta   90.00
_cell.angle_gamma   90.00
#
_symmetry.space_group_name_H-M   'P 1'
#
loop_
_entity.id
_entity.type
_entity.pdbx_description
1 polymer ?
#
loop_
_entity_poly.entity_id
_entity_poly.type
_entity_poly.pdbx_seq_one_letter_code
_entity_poly.pdbx_strand_id
1 'polypeptide(L)'
;MKYFLSIARRFKTATTLNLLGLIVAFTTFYLLMTQVDYSRSYNTGITDCRRIYRVEISGIFAHQWETSICRPIAEMIETMPEVESMSLFQEGSSITVKAGNVELKSPCVQGNNHVLKTFAPRLLSGQLDFSDDDKDGVLLPASLAMKLFGRVDVAGEMVQPMLFGKETHVRIRGVYEDFPDNCDFPNAGYCNYYDENKDAFNNYNYDCFVS
;
A
#
# COMPACT_ATOMS: atom_id res chain seq x y z
N MET A 1 51.54 -8.65 15.07
CA MET A 1 51.18 -7.91 13.85
C MET A 1 52.25 -7.98 12.75
N LYS A 2 53.56 -7.74 13.03
CA LYS A 2 54.63 -7.78 12.02
C LYS A 2 54.78 -9.14 11.30
N TYR A 3 54.62 -10.27 11.99
CA TYR A 3 54.71 -11.63 11.41
C TYR A 3 53.59 -11.91 10.41
N PHE A 4 52.34 -11.47 10.70
CA PHE A 4 51.19 -11.63 9.81
C PHE A 4 51.38 -10.88 8.49
N LEU A 5 51.84 -9.64 8.55
CA LEU A 5 52.16 -8.83 7.37
C LEU A 5 53.27 -9.42 6.53
N SER A 6 54.27 -10.05 7.13
CA SER A 6 55.36 -10.73 6.43
C SER A 6 54.87 -11.96 5.68
N ILE A 7 54.01 -12.79 6.30
CA ILE A 7 53.38 -13.95 5.67
C ILE A 7 52.48 -13.54 4.52
N ALA A 8 51.64 -12.55 4.72
CA ALA A 8 50.74 -12.02 3.70
C ALA A 8 51.49 -11.52 2.46
N ARG A 9 52.65 -10.85 2.67
CA ARG A 9 53.51 -10.40 1.56
C ARG A 9 54.19 -11.55 0.83
N ARG A 10 54.51 -12.65 1.53
CA ARG A 10 55.16 -13.83 0.92
C ARG A 10 54.18 -14.64 0.06
N PHE A 11 52.92 -14.72 0.47
CA PHE A 11 51.88 -15.51 -0.20
C PHE A 11 50.75 -14.57 -0.76
N LYS A 12 51.16 -13.61 -1.54
CA LYS A 12 50.24 -12.57 -2.06
C LYS A 12 48.97 -13.12 -2.70
N THR A 13 49.11 -14.11 -3.62
CA THR A 13 47.97 -14.66 -4.34
C THR A 13 46.98 -15.36 -3.41
N ALA A 14 47.47 -16.19 -2.47
CA ALA A 14 46.60 -16.89 -1.52
C ALA A 14 45.92 -15.89 -0.56
N THR A 15 46.62 -14.86 -0.10
CA THR A 15 46.07 -13.84 0.78
C THR A 15 45.02 -13.03 0.07
N THR A 16 45.26 -12.63 -1.18
CA THR A 16 44.28 -11.88 -2.01
C THR A 16 43.02 -12.71 -2.26
N LEU A 17 43.19 -14.00 -2.62
CA LEU A 17 42.07 -14.91 -2.86
C LEU A 17 41.22 -15.12 -1.61
N ASN A 18 41.86 -15.34 -0.43
CA ASN A 18 41.14 -15.46 0.81
C ASN A 18 40.44 -14.18 1.22
N LEU A 19 41.05 -13.01 1.00
CA LEU A 19 40.42 -11.73 1.27
C LEU A 19 39.20 -11.48 0.38
N LEU A 20 39.31 -11.78 -0.93
CA LEU A 20 38.19 -11.69 -1.86
C LEU A 20 37.07 -12.66 -1.45
N GLY A 21 37.37 -13.88 -1.12
CA GLY A 21 36.40 -14.86 -0.63
C GLY A 21 35.68 -14.35 0.63
N LEU A 22 36.42 -13.77 1.56
CA LEU A 22 35.85 -13.21 2.79
C LEU A 22 34.96 -12.00 2.51
N ILE A 23 35.37 -11.11 1.62
CA ILE A 23 34.56 -9.95 1.19
C ILE A 23 33.23 -10.42 0.58
N VAL A 24 33.28 -11.38 -0.35
CA VAL A 24 32.07 -11.92 -0.98
C VAL A 24 31.16 -12.57 0.07
N ALA A 25 31.72 -13.38 0.96
CA ALA A 25 30.95 -14.04 2.02
C ALA A 25 30.24 -13.04 2.94
N PHE A 26 30.95 -12.02 3.43
CA PHE A 26 30.35 -10.99 4.28
C PHE A 26 29.33 -10.14 3.55
N THR A 27 29.58 -9.78 2.29
CA THR A 27 28.62 -9.03 1.48
C THR A 27 27.33 -9.82 1.29
N THR A 28 27.45 -11.11 0.93
CA THR A 28 26.29 -11.99 0.76
C THR A 28 25.52 -12.14 2.07
N PHE A 29 26.23 -12.37 3.19
CA PHE A 29 25.61 -12.46 4.50
C PHE A 29 24.87 -11.18 4.88
N TYR A 30 25.48 -10.02 4.67
CA TYR A 30 24.85 -8.72 4.94
C TYR A 30 23.58 -8.53 4.12
N LEU A 31 23.63 -8.82 2.81
CA LEU A 31 22.46 -8.72 1.95
C LEU A 31 21.31 -9.65 2.40
N LEU A 32 21.65 -10.90 2.76
CA LEU A 32 20.64 -11.84 3.26
C LEU A 32 20.03 -11.37 4.58
N MET A 33 20.83 -10.85 5.51
CA MET A 33 20.32 -10.33 6.78
C MET A 33 19.43 -9.10 6.57
N THR A 34 19.83 -8.20 5.66
CA THR A 34 18.99 -7.05 5.29
C THR A 34 17.64 -7.50 4.72
N GLN A 35 17.63 -8.53 3.87
CA GLN A 35 16.40 -9.09 3.33
C GLN A 35 15.53 -9.73 4.40
N VAL A 36 16.12 -10.44 5.35
CA VAL A 36 15.41 -11.03 6.49
C VAL A 36 14.81 -9.94 7.38
N ASP A 37 15.56 -8.90 7.68
CA ASP A 37 15.07 -7.76 8.49
C ASP A 37 13.94 -7.01 7.79
N TYR A 38 14.06 -6.78 6.48
CA TYR A 38 12.98 -6.21 5.67
C TYR A 38 11.71 -7.08 5.73
N SER A 39 11.84 -8.39 5.54
CA SER A 39 10.70 -9.31 5.58
C SER A 39 10.05 -9.39 6.97
N ARG A 40 10.84 -9.30 8.04
CA ARG A 40 10.33 -9.30 9.42
C ARG A 40 9.65 -8.00 9.81
N SER A 41 10.08 -6.88 9.23
CA SER A 41 9.50 -5.56 9.46
C SER A 41 8.29 -5.26 8.56
N TYR A 42 7.90 -6.21 7.69
CA TYR A 42 6.78 -6.04 6.79
C TYR A 42 5.47 -5.84 7.57
N ASN A 43 4.69 -4.84 7.20
CA ASN A 43 3.44 -4.41 7.87
C ASN A 43 3.56 -3.94 9.33
N THR A 44 4.75 -3.97 9.96
CA THR A 44 4.90 -3.59 11.37
C THR A 44 4.67 -2.10 11.65
N GLY A 45 4.74 -1.26 10.63
CA GLY A 45 4.44 0.18 10.72
C GLY A 45 2.95 0.52 10.69
N ILE A 46 2.07 -0.47 10.50
CA ILE A 46 0.63 -0.31 10.54
C ILE A 46 0.15 -0.50 11.98
N THR A 47 -0.72 0.37 12.46
CA THR A 47 -1.32 0.26 13.79
C THR A 47 -2.08 -1.07 13.90
N ASP A 48 -1.86 -1.78 15.00
CA ASP A 48 -2.52 -3.06 15.28
C ASP A 48 -2.41 -4.12 14.18
N CYS A 49 -1.32 -4.11 13.39
CA CYS A 49 -1.12 -5.03 12.27
C CYS A 49 -1.31 -6.52 12.61
N ARG A 50 -1.16 -6.90 13.88
CA ARG A 50 -1.38 -8.30 14.35
C ARG A 50 -2.84 -8.72 14.39
N ARG A 51 -3.78 -7.77 14.31
CA ARG A 51 -5.23 -8.00 14.30
C ARG A 51 -5.79 -7.90 12.89
N ILE A 52 -4.98 -7.51 11.92
CA ILE A 52 -5.40 -7.35 10.53
C ILE A 52 -5.15 -8.66 9.79
N TYR A 53 -6.21 -9.20 9.20
CA TYR A 53 -6.18 -10.45 8.45
C TYR A 53 -6.60 -10.18 7.01
N ARG A 54 -5.83 -10.73 6.06
CA ARG A 54 -6.24 -10.75 4.67
C ARG A 54 -7.22 -11.90 4.46
N VAL A 55 -8.32 -11.62 3.80
CA VAL A 55 -9.30 -12.64 3.47
C VAL A 55 -8.83 -13.39 2.23
N GLU A 56 -8.75 -14.71 2.33
CA GLU A 56 -8.43 -15.59 1.21
C GLU A 56 -9.60 -16.56 1.00
N ILE A 57 -9.91 -16.82 -0.26
CA ILE A 57 -10.95 -17.79 -0.62
C ILE A 57 -10.32 -19.04 -1.25
N SER A 58 -10.94 -20.21 -1.03
CA SER A 58 -10.53 -21.44 -1.71
C SER A 58 -10.78 -21.30 -3.18
N GLY A 59 -9.73 -21.49 -3.98
CA GLY A 59 -9.68 -21.11 -5.38
C GLY A 59 -10.82 -21.69 -6.23
N ILE A 60 -11.44 -20.78 -6.94
CA ILE A 60 -12.48 -21.08 -7.91
C ILE A 60 -11.86 -21.63 -9.19
N PHE A 61 -10.61 -21.24 -9.48
CA PHE A 61 -9.96 -21.54 -10.76
C PHE A 61 -8.82 -22.58 -10.69
N ALA A 62 -8.16 -22.78 -9.56
CA ALA A 62 -6.92 -23.58 -9.53
C ALA A 62 -6.69 -24.44 -8.28
N HIS A 63 -7.65 -24.71 -7.43
CA HIS A 63 -7.45 -25.42 -6.15
C HIS A 63 -6.39 -24.81 -5.21
N GLN A 64 -6.09 -23.55 -5.40
CA GLN A 64 -5.19 -22.76 -4.56
C GLN A 64 -5.99 -21.67 -3.81
N TRP A 65 -5.45 -21.19 -2.72
CA TRP A 65 -6.00 -20.03 -2.04
C TRP A 65 -5.77 -18.78 -2.88
N GLU A 66 -6.83 -18.01 -3.11
CA GLU A 66 -6.80 -16.75 -3.84
C GLU A 66 -7.08 -15.59 -2.91
N THR A 67 -6.35 -14.51 -3.10
CA THR A 67 -6.47 -13.29 -2.29
C THR A 67 -7.55 -12.35 -2.80
N SER A 68 -8.00 -12.58 -4.04
CA SER A 68 -9.02 -11.77 -4.69
C SER A 68 -10.41 -12.29 -4.36
N ILE A 69 -11.28 -11.41 -3.90
CA ILE A 69 -12.67 -11.70 -3.51
C ILE A 69 -13.65 -10.86 -4.32
N CYS A 70 -14.89 -11.32 -4.45
CA CYS A 70 -15.96 -10.47 -5.00
C CYS A 70 -16.62 -9.64 -3.90
N ARG A 71 -17.08 -8.45 -4.27
CA ARG A 71 -17.69 -7.49 -3.36
C ARG A 71 -18.86 -8.06 -2.54
N PRO A 72 -19.84 -8.79 -3.12
CA PRO A 72 -20.94 -9.32 -2.32
C PRO A 72 -20.52 -10.27 -1.20
N ILE A 73 -19.50 -11.11 -1.44
CA ILE A 73 -18.97 -12.01 -0.40
C ILE A 73 -18.25 -11.21 0.70
N ALA A 74 -17.46 -10.20 0.34
CA ALA A 74 -16.82 -9.35 1.31
C ALA A 74 -17.84 -8.61 2.21
N GLU A 75 -18.89 -8.05 1.62
CA GLU A 75 -19.97 -7.39 2.39
C GLU A 75 -20.72 -8.38 3.32
N MET A 76 -20.86 -9.65 2.93
CA MET A 76 -21.39 -10.68 3.84
C MET A 76 -20.45 -10.95 5.02
N ILE A 77 -19.13 -10.95 4.80
CA ILE A 77 -18.12 -11.09 5.86
C ILE A 77 -18.17 -9.90 6.82
N GLU A 78 -18.35 -8.69 6.32
CA GLU A 78 -18.47 -7.48 7.14
C GLU A 78 -19.65 -7.54 8.15
N THR A 79 -20.70 -8.31 7.83
CA THR A 79 -21.83 -8.47 8.75
C THR A 79 -21.59 -9.48 9.87
N MET A 80 -20.45 -10.18 9.87
CA MET A 80 -20.13 -11.15 10.93
C MET A 80 -19.76 -10.43 12.22
N PRO A 81 -20.25 -10.91 13.39
CA PRO A 81 -20.02 -10.26 14.67
C PRO A 81 -18.55 -10.26 15.12
N GLU A 82 -17.72 -11.11 14.54
CA GLU A 82 -16.29 -11.20 14.81
C GLU A 82 -15.47 -10.14 14.05
N VAL A 83 -16.06 -9.46 13.05
CA VAL A 83 -15.41 -8.44 12.23
C VAL A 83 -15.68 -7.05 12.82
N GLU A 84 -14.65 -6.40 13.29
CA GLU A 84 -14.72 -5.03 13.81
C GLU A 84 -14.68 -3.98 12.70
N SER A 85 -13.86 -4.22 11.70
CA SER A 85 -13.78 -3.36 10.51
C SER A 85 -13.36 -4.14 9.27
N MET A 86 -13.75 -3.64 8.10
CA MET A 86 -13.35 -4.20 6.81
C MET A 86 -12.86 -3.09 5.88
N SER A 87 -11.72 -3.36 5.26
CA SER A 87 -11.20 -2.59 4.12
C SER A 87 -11.32 -3.43 2.86
N LEU A 88 -12.13 -3.00 1.93
CA LEU A 88 -12.31 -3.63 0.63
C LEU A 88 -11.89 -2.64 -0.44
N PHE A 89 -10.95 -3.04 -1.28
CA PHE A 89 -10.45 -2.16 -2.34
C PHE A 89 -10.02 -2.93 -3.58
N GLN A 90 -10.05 -2.23 -4.70
CA GLN A 90 -9.53 -2.68 -5.98
C GLN A 90 -8.43 -1.73 -6.42
N GLU A 91 -7.25 -2.25 -6.69
CA GLU A 91 -6.18 -1.46 -7.29
C GLU A 91 -6.57 -1.04 -8.70
N GLY A 92 -6.57 0.26 -8.93
CA GLY A 92 -6.86 0.85 -10.22
C GLY A 92 -5.60 1.12 -11.03
N SER A 93 -5.81 1.53 -12.27
CA SER A 93 -4.73 2.07 -13.10
C SER A 93 -4.26 3.41 -12.55
N SER A 94 -2.97 3.72 -12.77
CA SER A 94 -2.47 5.06 -12.48
C SER A 94 -3.27 6.11 -13.26
N ILE A 95 -3.71 7.14 -12.57
CA ILE A 95 -4.40 8.29 -13.13
C ILE A 95 -3.51 9.53 -13.12
N THR A 96 -3.77 10.45 -14.03
CA THR A 96 -3.15 11.77 -14.00
C THR A 96 -4.02 12.69 -13.16
N VAL A 97 -3.44 13.32 -12.13
CA VAL A 97 -4.14 14.23 -11.23
C VAL A 97 -3.61 15.63 -11.42
N LYS A 98 -4.49 16.60 -11.61
CA LYS A 98 -4.17 18.02 -11.73
C LYS A 98 -4.66 18.80 -10.52
N ALA A 99 -3.80 19.70 -10.05
CA ALA A 99 -4.14 20.72 -9.06
C ALA A 99 -3.52 22.05 -9.49
N GLY A 100 -4.31 22.98 -9.97
CA GLY A 100 -3.82 24.21 -10.60
C GLY A 100 -2.92 23.92 -11.79
N ASN A 101 -1.65 24.34 -11.71
CA ASN A 101 -0.64 24.13 -12.77
C ASN A 101 0.20 22.86 -12.58
N VAL A 102 -0.02 22.11 -11.52
CA VAL A 102 0.72 20.87 -11.23
C VAL A 102 -0.05 19.68 -11.77
N GLU A 103 0.63 18.85 -12.52
CA GLU A 103 0.09 17.60 -13.08
C GLU A 103 1.00 16.45 -12.70
N LEU A 104 0.46 15.41 -12.07
CA LEU A 104 1.19 14.25 -11.60
C LEU A 104 0.46 12.96 -11.96
N LYS A 105 1.24 11.92 -12.28
CA LYS A 105 0.73 10.55 -12.38
C LYS A 105 0.74 9.92 -10.99
N SER A 106 -0.39 9.39 -10.55
CA SER A 106 -0.56 8.78 -9.24
C SER A 106 -1.33 7.48 -9.34
N PRO A 107 -1.01 6.45 -8.52
CA PRO A 107 -1.89 5.32 -8.35
C PRO A 107 -3.23 5.79 -7.76
N CYS A 108 -4.30 5.13 -8.19
CA CYS A 108 -5.65 5.35 -7.67
C CYS A 108 -6.24 4.00 -7.29
N VAL A 109 -6.89 3.97 -6.16
CA VAL A 109 -7.54 2.77 -5.60
C VAL A 109 -9.00 3.11 -5.36
N GLN A 110 -9.88 2.20 -5.77
CA GLN A 110 -11.31 2.28 -5.45
C GLN A 110 -11.59 1.37 -4.26
N GLY A 111 -12.29 1.88 -3.26
CA GLY A 111 -12.57 1.14 -2.04
C GLY A 111 -13.95 1.41 -1.44
N ASN A 112 -14.29 0.68 -0.38
CA ASN A 112 -15.52 0.90 0.38
C ASN A 112 -15.49 2.23 1.17
N ASN A 113 -16.63 2.61 1.76
CA ASN A 113 -16.75 3.86 2.52
C ASN A 113 -15.72 4.00 3.65
N HIS A 114 -15.22 2.89 4.17
CA HIS A 114 -14.30 2.79 5.30
C HIS A 114 -12.95 2.18 4.90
N VAL A 115 -12.54 2.35 3.65
CA VAL A 115 -11.35 1.69 3.07
C VAL A 115 -10.07 1.84 3.89
N LEU A 116 -9.90 2.94 4.63
CA LEU A 116 -8.74 3.17 5.49
C LEU A 116 -8.98 2.79 6.97
N LYS A 117 -10.19 2.36 7.35
CA LYS A 117 -10.54 2.12 8.75
C LYS A 117 -9.73 1.00 9.38
N THR A 118 -9.60 -0.13 8.71
CA THR A 118 -8.86 -1.30 9.19
C THR A 118 -7.37 -0.99 9.40
N PHE A 119 -6.78 -0.17 8.55
CA PHE A 119 -5.35 0.20 8.62
C PHE A 119 -5.10 1.43 9.48
N ALA A 120 -6.14 2.19 9.79
CA ALA A 120 -6.16 3.33 10.70
C ALA A 120 -4.93 4.26 10.62
N PRO A 121 -4.56 4.78 9.43
CA PRO A 121 -3.45 5.70 9.33
C PRO A 121 -3.75 6.98 10.10
N ARG A 122 -2.71 7.70 10.52
CA ARG A 122 -2.92 8.98 11.18
C ARG A 122 -3.55 9.98 10.23
N LEU A 123 -4.68 10.55 10.62
CA LEU A 123 -5.33 11.64 9.91
C LEU A 123 -4.53 12.94 10.07
N LEU A 124 -4.23 13.63 8.97
CA LEU A 124 -3.53 14.91 8.96
C LEU A 124 -4.46 16.08 8.68
N SER A 125 -5.49 15.87 7.86
CA SER A 125 -6.51 16.89 7.52
C SER A 125 -7.80 16.23 7.09
N GLY A 126 -8.96 16.79 7.45
CA GLY A 126 -10.28 16.31 7.02
C GLY A 126 -10.79 15.07 7.77
N GLN A 127 -11.26 14.06 7.05
CA GLN A 127 -11.80 12.79 7.56
C GLN A 127 -11.35 11.62 6.69
N LEU A 128 -11.33 10.39 7.26
CA LEU A 128 -10.89 9.18 6.57
C LEU A 128 -12.04 8.37 5.95
N ASP A 129 -13.28 8.68 6.28
CA ASP A 129 -14.45 7.96 5.81
C ASP A 129 -15.17 8.75 4.72
N PHE A 130 -15.77 8.03 3.77
CA PHE A 130 -16.73 8.60 2.84
C PHE A 130 -18.15 8.50 3.42
N SER A 131 -18.98 9.49 3.16
CA SER A 131 -20.44 9.35 3.35
C SER A 131 -21.07 8.62 2.16
N ASP A 132 -22.25 8.03 2.34
CA ASP A 132 -22.97 7.31 1.29
C ASP A 132 -23.26 8.18 0.05
N ASP A 133 -23.33 9.49 0.24
CA ASP A 133 -23.57 10.47 -0.85
C ASP A 133 -22.27 10.96 -1.52
N ASP A 134 -21.11 10.52 -1.06
CA ASP A 134 -19.80 11.01 -1.50
C ASP A 134 -19.28 10.28 -2.75
N LYS A 135 -19.95 10.55 -3.87
CA LYS A 135 -19.52 10.02 -5.18
C LYS A 135 -18.22 10.62 -5.71
N ASP A 136 -17.91 11.84 -5.27
CA ASP A 136 -16.82 12.67 -5.81
C ASP A 136 -15.75 12.97 -4.74
N GLY A 137 -15.61 12.10 -3.73
CA GLY A 137 -14.62 12.23 -2.68
C GLY A 137 -13.33 11.47 -2.99
N VAL A 138 -12.18 12.00 -2.53
CA VAL A 138 -10.88 11.32 -2.58
C VAL A 138 -10.12 11.52 -1.28
N LEU A 139 -9.46 10.46 -0.82
CA LEU A 139 -8.47 10.49 0.26
C LEU A 139 -7.08 10.49 -0.35
N LEU A 140 -6.20 11.36 0.12
CA LEU A 140 -4.85 11.48 -0.41
C LEU A 140 -3.79 11.12 0.64
N PRO A 141 -2.70 10.45 0.27
CA PRO A 141 -1.53 10.33 1.11
C PRO A 141 -0.82 11.69 1.22
N ALA A 142 -0.14 11.93 2.35
CA ALA A 142 0.57 13.19 2.61
C ALA A 142 1.59 13.52 1.53
N SER A 143 2.32 12.51 1.04
CA SER A 143 3.31 12.69 -0.04
C SER A 143 2.70 13.23 -1.33
N LEU A 144 1.49 12.78 -1.69
CA LEU A 144 0.80 13.26 -2.88
C LEU A 144 0.24 14.67 -2.66
N ALA A 145 -0.35 14.94 -1.48
CA ALA A 145 -0.82 16.28 -1.13
C ALA A 145 0.32 17.31 -1.16
N MET A 146 1.48 16.96 -0.62
CA MET A 146 2.69 17.81 -0.67
C MET A 146 3.17 18.06 -2.09
N LYS A 147 3.15 17.05 -2.97
CA LYS A 147 3.56 17.22 -4.37
C LYS A 147 2.61 18.09 -5.16
N LEU A 148 1.28 17.99 -4.90
CA LEU A 148 0.25 18.74 -5.63
C LEU A 148 0.09 20.18 -5.12
N PHE A 149 0.12 20.38 -3.78
CA PHE A 149 -0.25 21.64 -3.15
C PHE A 149 0.89 22.29 -2.32
N GLY A 150 1.97 21.57 -2.08
CA GLY A 150 3.03 22.02 -1.19
C GLY A 150 2.67 22.04 0.31
N ARG A 151 1.51 21.47 0.67
CA ARG A 151 0.98 21.42 2.04
C ARG A 151 0.08 20.20 2.23
N VAL A 152 -0.16 19.80 3.47
CA VAL A 152 -1.02 18.65 3.82
C VAL A 152 -2.44 19.07 4.24
N ASP A 153 -2.63 20.31 4.66
CA ASP A 153 -3.94 20.83 5.04
C ASP A 153 -4.70 21.30 3.79
N VAL A 154 -5.28 20.33 3.08
CA VAL A 154 -5.95 20.54 1.79
C VAL A 154 -7.33 19.88 1.73
N ALA A 155 -7.89 19.44 2.86
CA ALA A 155 -9.25 18.92 2.91
C ALA A 155 -10.24 20.00 2.44
N GLY A 156 -11.15 19.60 1.53
CA GLY A 156 -12.11 20.52 0.89
C GLY A 156 -11.65 21.11 -0.45
N GLU A 157 -10.36 21.07 -0.76
CA GLU A 157 -9.83 21.47 -2.06
C GLU A 157 -10.29 20.50 -3.16
N MET A 158 -10.26 20.99 -4.41
CA MET A 158 -10.64 20.21 -5.58
C MET A 158 -9.41 19.74 -6.35
N VAL A 159 -9.43 18.50 -6.78
CA VAL A 159 -8.47 17.95 -7.73
C VAL A 159 -9.19 17.47 -8.98
N GLN A 160 -8.45 17.39 -10.07
CA GLN A 160 -8.97 16.97 -11.37
C GLN A 160 -8.26 15.69 -11.81
N PRO A 161 -8.75 14.51 -11.41
CA PRO A 161 -8.26 13.26 -11.95
C PRO A 161 -8.72 13.10 -13.40
N MET A 162 -7.83 12.64 -14.26
CA MET A 162 -8.16 12.26 -15.62
C MET A 162 -8.41 10.74 -15.66
N LEU A 163 -9.69 10.36 -15.63
CA LEU A 163 -10.13 8.97 -15.73
C LEU A 163 -10.62 8.71 -17.15
N PHE A 164 -10.04 7.69 -17.81
CA PHE A 164 -10.43 7.28 -19.18
C PHE A 164 -10.50 8.43 -20.20
N GLY A 165 -9.59 9.42 -20.06
CA GLY A 165 -9.57 10.58 -20.96
C GLY A 165 -10.63 11.64 -20.67
N LYS A 166 -11.39 11.51 -19.58
CA LYS A 166 -12.34 12.53 -19.11
C LYS A 166 -11.79 13.21 -17.85
N GLU A 167 -11.79 14.52 -17.86
CA GLU A 167 -11.52 15.31 -16.65
C GLU A 167 -12.76 15.26 -15.75
N THR A 168 -12.56 14.87 -14.51
CA THR A 168 -13.57 14.90 -13.44
C THR A 168 -13.08 15.84 -12.35
N HIS A 169 -14.00 16.34 -11.54
CA HIS A 169 -13.67 17.16 -10.39
C HIS A 169 -14.02 16.37 -9.14
N VAL A 170 -13.03 16.09 -8.31
CA VAL A 170 -13.23 15.39 -7.04
C VAL A 170 -12.75 16.24 -5.88
N ARG A 171 -13.44 16.15 -4.75
CA ARG A 171 -13.11 16.89 -3.53
C ARG A 171 -12.23 16.05 -2.64
N ILE A 172 -11.15 16.63 -2.13
CA ILE A 172 -10.32 16.00 -1.11
C ILE A 172 -11.11 15.92 0.19
N ARG A 173 -11.40 14.72 0.67
CA ARG A 173 -12.10 14.48 1.94
C ARG A 173 -11.14 14.44 3.12
N GLY A 174 -9.98 13.88 2.90
CA GLY A 174 -8.97 13.81 3.93
C GLY A 174 -7.58 13.56 3.37
N VAL A 175 -6.61 13.86 4.21
CA VAL A 175 -5.20 13.58 3.97
C VAL A 175 -4.71 12.71 5.10
N TYR A 176 -4.14 11.57 4.77
CA TYR A 176 -3.59 10.61 5.71
C TYR A 176 -2.06 10.57 5.64
N GLU A 177 -1.44 10.18 6.75
CA GLU A 177 0.01 9.94 6.82
C GLU A 177 0.36 8.72 5.98
N ASP A 178 1.42 8.82 5.19
CA ASP A 178 1.85 7.76 4.29
C ASP A 178 2.15 6.47 5.07
N PHE A 179 1.70 5.36 4.52
CA PHE A 179 2.10 4.04 5.01
C PHE A 179 3.58 3.79 4.70
N PRO A 180 4.26 2.97 5.51
CA PRO A 180 5.61 2.54 5.21
C PRO A 180 5.71 1.83 3.85
N ASP A 181 6.86 1.94 3.18
CA ASP A 181 7.09 1.30 1.87
C ASP A 181 7.04 -0.24 1.93
N ASN A 182 7.19 -0.82 3.13
CA ASN A 182 7.16 -2.26 3.39
C ASN A 182 5.81 -2.71 3.97
N CYS A 183 4.71 -2.30 3.35
CA CYS A 183 3.37 -2.77 3.72
C CYS A 183 2.55 -3.16 2.48
N ASP A 184 1.50 -3.93 2.71
CA ASP A 184 0.58 -4.39 1.65
C ASP A 184 -0.38 -3.28 1.18
N PHE A 185 -0.46 -2.18 1.90
CA PHE A 185 -1.42 -1.13 1.61
C PHE A 185 -0.75 0.00 0.82
N PRO A 186 -1.19 0.32 -0.41
CA PRO A 186 -0.50 1.27 -1.26
C PRO A 186 -0.76 2.72 -0.82
N ASN A 187 0.27 3.57 -0.94
CA ASN A 187 0.13 5.02 -0.83
C ASN A 187 -0.47 5.59 -2.13
N ALA A 188 -1.79 5.65 -2.19
CA ALA A 188 -2.57 6.00 -3.37
C ALA A 188 -3.66 7.02 -3.05
N GLY A 189 -4.25 7.63 -4.08
CA GLY A 189 -5.52 8.31 -3.94
C GLY A 189 -6.65 7.28 -3.83
N TYR A 190 -7.40 7.30 -2.72
CA TYR A 190 -8.55 6.41 -2.50
C TYR A 190 -9.83 7.11 -2.87
N CYS A 191 -10.59 6.51 -3.81
CA CYS A 191 -11.92 6.93 -4.19
C CYS A 191 -12.95 5.88 -3.73
N ASN A 192 -14.18 6.33 -3.47
CA ASN A 192 -15.27 5.40 -3.19
C ASN A 192 -15.67 4.65 -4.47
N TYR A 193 -15.82 3.31 -4.40
CA TYR A 193 -16.30 2.50 -5.53
C TYR A 193 -17.84 2.58 -5.72
N TYR A 194 -18.52 3.14 -4.76
CA TYR A 194 -19.96 3.41 -4.79
C TYR A 194 -20.80 2.17 -5.15
N ASP A 195 -21.59 2.21 -6.22
CA ASP A 195 -22.47 1.09 -6.62
C ASP A 195 -21.79 0.07 -7.56
N GLU A 196 -20.52 0.23 -7.85
CA GLU A 196 -19.84 -0.68 -8.76
C GLU A 196 -19.76 -2.10 -8.19
N ASN A 197 -20.09 -3.07 -9.02
CA ASN A 197 -20.00 -4.51 -8.73
C ASN A 197 -20.77 -5.00 -7.48
N LYS A 198 -21.75 -4.23 -6.99
CA LYS A 198 -22.51 -4.55 -5.79
C LYS A 198 -23.14 -5.95 -5.82
N ASP A 199 -23.63 -6.39 -6.97
CA ASP A 199 -24.28 -7.69 -7.16
C ASP A 199 -23.44 -8.66 -8.02
N ALA A 200 -22.19 -8.34 -8.26
CA ALA A 200 -21.33 -9.10 -9.17
C ALA A 200 -20.56 -10.22 -8.44
N PHE A 201 -21.19 -11.36 -8.21
CA PHE A 201 -20.56 -12.55 -7.63
C PHE A 201 -19.48 -13.20 -8.50
N ASN A 202 -19.31 -12.78 -9.73
CA ASN A 202 -18.32 -13.28 -10.68
C ASN A 202 -17.13 -12.30 -10.88
N ASN A 203 -17.09 -11.21 -10.14
CA ASN A 203 -16.01 -10.21 -10.23
C ASN A 203 -15.07 -10.31 -9.02
N TYR A 204 -14.01 -11.10 -9.15
CA TYR A 204 -13.00 -11.36 -8.13
C TYR A 204 -11.80 -10.42 -8.30
N ASN A 205 -12.01 -9.12 -8.14
CA ASN A 205 -10.98 -8.11 -8.37
C ASN A 205 -10.66 -7.28 -7.11
N TYR A 206 -11.19 -7.67 -5.96
CA TYR A 206 -11.02 -6.90 -4.72
C TYR A 206 -10.08 -7.60 -3.75
N ASP A 207 -9.22 -6.83 -3.13
CA ASP A 207 -8.49 -7.21 -1.93
C ASP A 207 -9.32 -6.87 -0.69
N CYS A 208 -9.41 -7.81 0.24
CA CYS A 208 -10.21 -7.66 1.45
C CYS A 208 -9.35 -7.90 2.69
N PHE A 209 -9.38 -6.94 3.60
CA PHE A 209 -8.72 -7.03 4.89
C PHE A 209 -9.74 -6.75 5.99
N VAL A 210 -9.65 -7.51 7.09
CA VAL A 210 -10.55 -7.41 8.25
C VAL A 210 -9.75 -7.31 9.54
N SER A 211 -10.31 -6.67 10.55
CA SER A 211 -9.77 -6.64 11.90
C SER A 211 -10.79 -7.15 12.91
#